data_99758513d553a26497a962752d07758f
#
_entry.id   99758513d553a26497a962752d07758f
#
_cell.length_a   1.000
_cell.length_b   1.000
_cell.length_c   1.000
_cell.angle_alpha   90.00
_cell.angle_beta   90.00
_cell.angle_gamma   90.00
#
_symmetry.space_group_name_H-M   'P 1'
#
loop_
_entity.id
_entity.type
_entity.pdbx_description
1 polymer ?
#
loop_
_entity_poly.entity_id
_entity_poly.type
_entity_poly.pdbx_seq_one_letter_code
_entity_poly.pdbx_strand_id
1 'polypeptide(L)'
;MSQRSSGSQRTPVTEDERLLAQVPRERRAFVKTDSWRVLRIMGEFVEGFDTLSDVYNAVTVFGSARTTPEDPYYDKAVETGRMLAQEGFPIITGGGPGIMEAANRGAQEGNGLSIGCNIELPFEQGLNPYVERSINFRYFFVRKTMFVKYSTAFIVFPGGYGTMDELFEALTLIQTGKVSNFPVILFGAQYWAGLVEWLQDRVAGEGKIATTDLRLFTVTDSPREAVATVRQARERRSKAYPLETQPDAEVP
;
A
#
# COMPACT_ATOMS: atom_id res chain seq x y z
N MET A 1 -46.73 24.17 10.22
CA MET A 1 -45.27 24.21 10.52
C MET A 1 -44.82 22.82 10.92
N SER A 2 -44.29 22.07 9.98
CA SER A 2 -43.82 20.70 10.21
C SER A 2 -42.30 20.74 10.29
N GLN A 3 -41.76 20.48 11.48
CA GLN A 3 -40.32 20.32 11.70
C GLN A 3 -39.90 18.96 11.13
N ARG A 4 -39.12 18.98 10.04
CA ARG A 4 -38.38 17.80 9.58
C ARG A 4 -37.20 17.60 10.52
N SER A 5 -37.25 16.56 11.34
CA SER A 5 -36.10 16.06 12.09
C SER A 5 -35.08 15.55 11.10
N SER A 6 -33.94 16.22 11.01
CA SER A 6 -32.74 15.73 10.33
C SER A 6 -32.21 14.53 11.14
N GLY A 7 -32.56 13.32 10.69
CA GLY A 7 -31.92 12.11 11.21
C GLY A 7 -30.46 12.13 10.86
N SER A 8 -29.62 12.34 11.85
CA SER A 8 -28.18 12.09 11.76
C SER A 8 -27.98 10.62 11.38
N GLN A 9 -27.61 10.34 10.13
CA GLN A 9 -27.14 9.02 9.75
C GLN A 9 -25.86 8.73 10.54
N ARG A 10 -25.95 7.85 11.51
CA ARG A 10 -24.77 7.36 12.23
C ARG A 10 -23.87 6.64 11.23
N THR A 11 -22.65 7.12 11.06
CA THR A 11 -21.60 6.43 10.34
C THR A 11 -21.43 5.02 10.91
N PRO A 12 -21.34 3.97 10.09
CA PRO A 12 -21.10 2.62 10.57
C PRO A 12 -19.78 2.56 11.37
N VAL A 13 -19.79 1.91 12.51
CA VAL A 13 -18.61 1.73 13.37
C VAL A 13 -17.74 0.64 12.77
N THR A 14 -16.49 0.97 12.40
CA THR A 14 -15.52 0.01 11.85
C THR A 14 -15.00 -0.98 12.89
N GLU A 15 -14.34 -2.06 12.43
CA GLU A 15 -13.68 -3.00 13.34
C GLU A 15 -12.48 -2.36 14.06
N ASP A 16 -11.77 -1.42 13.41
CA ASP A 16 -10.70 -0.64 14.04
C ASP A 16 -11.25 0.24 15.18
N GLU A 17 -12.37 0.94 14.97
CA GLU A 17 -13.01 1.72 16.04
C GLU A 17 -13.47 0.83 17.19
N ARG A 18 -13.98 -0.37 16.91
CA ARG A 18 -14.37 -1.33 17.96
C ARG A 18 -13.16 -1.88 18.71
N LEU A 19 -12.04 -2.11 18.02
CA LEU A 19 -10.79 -2.56 18.63
C LEU A 19 -10.21 -1.51 19.55
N LEU A 20 -10.18 -0.24 19.11
CA LEU A 20 -9.58 0.86 19.83
C LEU A 20 -10.50 1.44 20.92
N ALA A 21 -11.80 1.10 20.91
CA ALA A 21 -12.75 1.57 21.90
C ALA A 21 -12.47 1.01 23.29
N GLN A 22 -12.31 1.89 24.29
CA GLN A 22 -12.22 1.51 25.71
C GLN A 22 -13.64 1.22 26.27
N VAL A 23 -14.05 -0.05 26.25
CA VAL A 23 -15.35 -0.47 26.80
C VAL A 23 -15.15 -1.21 28.13
N PRO A 24 -15.86 -0.84 29.22
CA PRO A 24 -15.77 -1.54 30.50
C PRO A 24 -16.03 -3.04 30.39
N ARG A 25 -15.24 -3.83 31.11
CA ARG A 25 -15.19 -5.31 31.04
C ARG A 25 -16.53 -5.99 31.32
N GLU A 26 -17.40 -5.37 32.10
CA GLU A 26 -18.66 -5.92 32.62
C GLU A 26 -19.80 -6.02 31.58
N ARG A 27 -19.64 -5.43 30.39
CA ARG A 27 -20.65 -5.42 29.32
C ARG A 27 -20.26 -6.16 28.05
N ARG A 28 -19.18 -6.95 28.07
CA ARG A 28 -18.68 -7.63 26.88
C ARG A 28 -19.24 -9.05 26.77
N ALA A 29 -20.07 -9.33 25.78
CA ALA A 29 -20.29 -10.72 25.37
C ALA A 29 -18.95 -11.33 24.91
N PHE A 30 -18.69 -12.60 25.19
CA PHE A 30 -17.42 -13.28 24.88
C PHE A 30 -16.94 -13.04 23.44
N VAL A 31 -17.84 -13.15 22.46
CA VAL A 31 -17.55 -12.90 21.04
C VAL A 31 -17.18 -11.45 20.69
N LYS A 32 -17.34 -10.51 21.62
CA LYS A 32 -16.97 -9.09 21.48
C LYS A 32 -15.73 -8.73 22.30
N THR A 33 -15.07 -9.71 22.89
CA THR A 33 -13.83 -9.49 23.67
C THR A 33 -12.63 -9.32 22.74
N ASP A 34 -11.57 -8.69 23.24
CA ASP A 34 -10.32 -8.53 22.49
C ASP A 34 -9.68 -9.88 22.17
N SER A 35 -9.80 -10.86 23.05
CA SER A 35 -9.33 -12.24 22.81
C SER A 35 -9.99 -12.87 21.58
N TRP A 36 -11.29 -12.64 21.36
CA TRP A 36 -11.98 -13.11 20.18
C TRP A 36 -11.56 -12.34 18.90
N ARG A 37 -11.29 -11.04 19.04
CA ARG A 37 -10.75 -10.23 17.94
C ARG A 37 -9.40 -10.70 17.46
N VAL A 38 -8.52 -11.17 18.36
CA VAL A 38 -7.22 -11.73 17.98
C VAL A 38 -7.39 -12.89 16.99
N LEU A 39 -8.37 -13.78 17.20
CA LEU A 39 -8.64 -14.87 16.26
C LEU A 39 -9.07 -14.36 14.87
N ARG A 40 -9.85 -13.28 14.80
CA ARG A 40 -10.22 -12.65 13.52
C ARG A 40 -9.00 -12.01 12.84
N ILE A 41 -8.17 -11.30 13.60
CA ILE A 41 -6.93 -10.71 13.10
C ILE A 41 -6.02 -11.79 12.53
N MET A 42 -5.85 -12.91 13.25
CA MET A 42 -5.11 -14.07 12.75
C MET A 42 -5.73 -14.64 11.47
N GLY A 43 -7.06 -14.73 11.41
CA GLY A 43 -7.78 -15.16 10.20
C GLY A 43 -7.48 -14.28 8.99
N GLU A 44 -7.46 -12.96 9.15
CA GLU A 44 -7.11 -12.03 8.05
C GLU A 44 -5.64 -12.16 7.63
N PHE A 45 -4.72 -12.45 8.55
CA PHE A 45 -3.33 -12.75 8.18
C PHE A 45 -3.24 -14.05 7.37
N VAL A 46 -3.93 -15.11 7.81
CA VAL A 46 -3.95 -16.39 7.09
C VAL A 46 -4.53 -16.21 5.69
N GLU A 47 -5.68 -15.54 5.56
CA GLU A 47 -6.32 -15.26 4.27
C GLU A 47 -5.40 -14.44 3.36
N GLY A 48 -4.76 -13.40 3.89
CA GLY A 48 -3.83 -12.56 3.15
C GLY A 48 -2.61 -13.33 2.65
N PHE A 49 -2.01 -14.16 3.49
CA PHE A 49 -0.86 -14.97 3.12
C PHE A 49 -1.22 -16.07 2.12
N ASP A 50 -2.36 -16.74 2.29
CA ASP A 50 -2.83 -17.76 1.38
C ASP A 50 -3.14 -17.19 -0.01
N THR A 51 -3.93 -16.11 -0.05
CA THR A 51 -4.33 -15.46 -1.30
C THR A 51 -3.14 -14.91 -2.10
N LEU A 52 -2.08 -14.48 -1.43
CA LEU A 52 -0.88 -13.91 -2.06
C LEU A 52 0.32 -14.87 -2.07
N SER A 53 0.13 -16.15 -1.74
CA SER A 53 1.22 -17.13 -1.57
C SER A 53 2.09 -17.33 -2.82
N ASP A 54 1.51 -17.15 -4.00
CA ASP A 54 2.17 -17.24 -5.31
C ASP A 54 2.67 -15.89 -5.85
N VAL A 55 2.48 -14.80 -5.09
CA VAL A 55 2.90 -13.44 -5.51
C VAL A 55 4.32 -13.16 -5.08
N TYR A 56 5.18 -12.90 -6.06
CA TYR A 56 6.58 -12.57 -5.85
C TYR A 56 6.95 -11.26 -6.55
N ASN A 57 7.78 -10.45 -5.91
CA ASN A 57 8.34 -9.23 -6.48
C ASN A 57 7.28 -8.25 -7.01
N ALA A 58 6.13 -8.14 -6.34
CA ALA A 58 5.14 -7.16 -6.73
C ALA A 58 5.64 -5.71 -6.50
N VAL A 59 5.01 -4.77 -7.15
CA VAL A 59 5.19 -3.33 -6.90
C VAL A 59 3.88 -2.78 -6.38
N THR A 60 3.93 -2.14 -5.21
CA THR A 60 2.74 -1.46 -4.70
C THR A 60 2.72 -0.01 -5.16
N VAL A 61 1.57 0.42 -5.68
CA VAL A 61 1.31 1.78 -6.12
C VAL A 61 0.30 2.43 -5.18
N PHE A 62 0.71 3.54 -4.58
CA PHE A 62 -0.13 4.38 -3.72
C PHE A 62 -0.41 5.73 -4.36
N GLY A 63 -1.53 6.33 -4.01
CA GLY A 63 -1.90 7.66 -4.44
C GLY A 63 -3.34 8.00 -4.06
N SER A 64 -3.79 9.18 -4.48
CA SER A 64 -5.12 9.68 -4.14
C SER A 64 -6.25 8.87 -4.79
N ALA A 65 -7.24 8.48 -3.99
CA ALA A 65 -8.51 7.95 -4.48
C ALA A 65 -9.39 9.02 -5.17
N ARG A 66 -9.00 10.30 -5.08
CA ARG A 66 -9.75 11.44 -5.64
C ARG A 66 -9.19 11.94 -6.98
N THR A 67 -8.10 11.36 -7.45
CA THR A 67 -7.54 11.66 -8.77
C THR A 67 -8.54 11.22 -9.84
N THR A 68 -8.94 12.14 -10.71
CA THR A 68 -9.87 11.84 -11.80
C THR A 68 -9.14 11.48 -13.09
N PRO A 69 -9.79 10.85 -14.09
CA PRO A 69 -9.15 10.53 -15.35
C PRO A 69 -8.61 11.74 -16.13
N GLU A 70 -9.08 12.94 -15.83
CA GLU A 70 -8.60 14.20 -16.45
C GLU A 70 -7.31 14.73 -15.80
N ASP A 71 -6.94 14.20 -14.63
CA ASP A 71 -5.70 14.56 -13.95
C ASP A 71 -4.50 13.93 -14.67
N PRO A 72 -3.46 14.69 -15.01
CA PRO A 72 -2.26 14.16 -15.68
C PRO A 72 -1.59 12.99 -14.93
N TYR A 73 -1.73 12.90 -13.63
CA TYR A 73 -1.18 11.79 -12.84
C TYR A 73 -1.94 10.47 -13.06
N TYR A 74 -3.21 10.51 -13.49
CA TYR A 74 -3.96 9.30 -13.81
C TYR A 74 -3.31 8.56 -14.98
N ASP A 75 -3.08 9.25 -16.12
CA ASP A 75 -2.43 8.64 -17.28
C ASP A 75 -1.00 8.17 -16.96
N LYS A 76 -0.27 8.92 -16.14
CA LYS A 76 1.06 8.52 -15.69
C LYS A 76 1.03 7.25 -14.84
N ALA A 77 0.02 7.08 -14.00
CA ALA A 77 -0.15 5.86 -13.21
C ALA A 77 -0.54 4.67 -14.09
N VAL A 78 -1.40 4.86 -15.10
CA VAL A 78 -1.69 3.82 -16.12
C VAL A 78 -0.43 3.42 -16.87
N GLU A 79 0.35 4.39 -17.37
CA GLU A 79 1.59 4.13 -18.11
C GLU A 79 2.60 3.37 -17.23
N THR A 80 2.75 3.80 -15.97
CA THR A 80 3.66 3.16 -15.00
C THR A 80 3.24 1.71 -14.71
N GLY A 81 1.95 1.48 -14.43
CA GLY A 81 1.41 0.13 -14.19
C GLY A 81 1.61 -0.78 -15.39
N ARG A 82 1.34 -0.29 -16.60
CA ARG A 82 1.51 -1.05 -17.85
C ARG A 82 2.97 -1.43 -18.07
N MET A 83 3.91 -0.50 -17.90
CA MET A 83 5.32 -0.77 -18.10
C MET A 83 5.86 -1.76 -17.06
N LEU A 84 5.45 -1.66 -15.78
CA LEU A 84 5.82 -2.61 -14.74
C LEU A 84 5.29 -4.02 -15.06
N ALA A 85 4.04 -4.12 -15.48
CA ALA A 85 3.43 -5.39 -15.88
C ALA A 85 4.18 -6.04 -17.05
N GLN A 86 4.57 -5.25 -18.06
CA GLN A 86 5.39 -5.71 -19.19
C GLN A 86 6.77 -6.23 -18.79
N GLU A 87 7.32 -5.72 -17.69
CA GLU A 87 8.57 -6.21 -17.07
C GLU A 87 8.33 -7.42 -16.12
N GLY A 88 7.08 -7.90 -16.01
CA GLY A 88 6.70 -9.08 -15.22
C GLY A 88 6.51 -8.78 -13.72
N PHE A 89 6.26 -7.54 -13.33
CA PHE A 89 5.92 -7.20 -11.94
C PHE A 89 4.40 -7.24 -11.74
N PRO A 90 3.88 -8.05 -10.79
CA PRO A 90 2.52 -7.89 -10.31
C PRO A 90 2.33 -6.50 -9.69
N ILE A 91 1.14 -5.91 -9.86
CA ILE A 91 0.81 -4.61 -9.29
C ILE A 91 -0.16 -4.79 -8.14
N ILE A 92 0.21 -4.29 -6.97
CA ILE A 92 -0.65 -4.23 -5.80
C ILE A 92 -1.10 -2.78 -5.59
N THR A 93 -2.37 -2.58 -5.31
CA THR A 93 -2.94 -1.30 -4.88
C THR A 93 -3.91 -1.52 -3.72
N GLY A 94 -4.49 -0.44 -3.20
CA GLY A 94 -5.62 -0.53 -2.27
C GLY A 94 -6.95 -0.92 -2.94
N GLY A 95 -7.00 -1.15 -4.25
CA GLY A 95 -8.19 -1.59 -4.98
C GLY A 95 -9.27 -0.54 -5.20
N GLY A 96 -9.11 0.68 -4.68
CA GLY A 96 -10.07 1.78 -4.80
C GLY A 96 -9.96 2.57 -6.12
N PRO A 97 -10.66 3.70 -6.23
CA PRO A 97 -10.63 4.57 -7.41
C PRO A 97 -9.34 5.41 -7.51
N GLY A 98 -9.26 6.25 -8.52
CA GLY A 98 -8.20 7.22 -8.73
C GLY A 98 -6.88 6.59 -9.14
N ILE A 99 -5.79 6.93 -8.47
CA ILE A 99 -4.45 6.39 -8.78
C ILE A 99 -4.40 4.86 -8.65
N MET A 100 -5.13 4.28 -7.71
CA MET A 100 -5.21 2.83 -7.54
C MET A 100 -5.86 2.17 -8.76
N GLU A 101 -6.98 2.73 -9.22
CA GLU A 101 -7.65 2.28 -10.45
C GLU A 101 -6.75 2.43 -11.67
N ALA A 102 -6.10 3.58 -11.82
CA ALA A 102 -5.19 3.84 -12.93
C ALA A 102 -4.04 2.82 -12.98
N ALA A 103 -3.42 2.52 -11.84
CA ALA A 103 -2.34 1.53 -11.76
C ALA A 103 -2.83 0.10 -12.06
N ASN A 104 -4.01 -0.30 -11.54
CA ASN A 104 -4.62 -1.59 -11.84
C ASN A 104 -5.01 -1.71 -13.32
N ARG A 105 -5.56 -0.65 -13.92
CA ARG A 105 -5.82 -0.57 -15.36
C ARG A 105 -4.55 -0.77 -16.18
N GLY A 106 -3.48 -0.07 -15.83
CA GLY A 106 -2.18 -0.23 -16.46
C GLY A 106 -1.65 -1.66 -16.35
N ALA A 107 -1.81 -2.31 -15.19
CA ALA A 107 -1.42 -3.70 -15.01
C ALA A 107 -2.13 -4.63 -15.99
N GLN A 108 -3.45 -4.51 -16.17
CA GLN A 108 -4.21 -5.29 -17.15
C GLN A 108 -3.79 -4.98 -18.59
N GLU A 109 -3.64 -3.69 -18.94
CA GLU A 109 -3.17 -3.28 -20.27
C GLU A 109 -1.77 -3.83 -20.59
N GLY A 110 -0.94 -4.08 -19.58
CA GLY A 110 0.38 -4.70 -19.69
C GLY A 110 0.38 -6.23 -19.62
N ASN A 111 -0.78 -6.87 -19.52
CA ASN A 111 -0.97 -8.32 -19.32
C ASN A 111 -0.30 -8.84 -18.04
N GLY A 112 -0.25 -8.05 -16.99
CA GLY A 112 0.27 -8.41 -15.68
C GLY A 112 -0.83 -8.62 -14.64
N LEU A 113 -0.48 -9.30 -13.54
CA LEU A 113 -1.40 -9.56 -12.43
C LEU A 113 -1.75 -8.27 -11.69
N SER A 114 -3.03 -7.97 -11.59
CA SER A 114 -3.61 -6.78 -10.96
C SER A 114 -4.28 -7.15 -9.65
N ILE A 115 -3.75 -6.63 -8.52
CA ILE A 115 -4.16 -7.02 -7.17
C ILE A 115 -4.70 -5.81 -6.41
N GLY A 116 -5.83 -5.99 -5.72
CA GLY A 116 -6.43 -5.02 -4.83
C GLY A 116 -6.46 -5.51 -3.39
N CYS A 117 -5.67 -4.91 -2.51
CA CYS A 117 -5.77 -5.10 -1.06
C CYS A 117 -6.72 -4.03 -0.49
N ASN A 118 -8.01 -4.32 -0.48
CA ASN A 118 -9.05 -3.39 -0.05
C ASN A 118 -9.15 -3.31 1.48
N ILE A 119 -9.77 -2.25 1.98
CA ILE A 119 -10.07 -2.04 3.41
C ILE A 119 -11.54 -1.70 3.58
N GLU A 120 -12.17 -2.31 4.56
CA GLU A 120 -13.54 -1.97 4.96
C GLU A 120 -13.56 -0.55 5.54
N LEU A 121 -14.27 0.35 4.88
CA LEU A 121 -14.45 1.74 5.31
C LEU A 121 -15.91 1.99 5.71
N PRO A 122 -16.19 3.00 6.57
CA PRO A 122 -17.55 3.35 6.98
C PRO A 122 -18.45 3.85 5.84
N PHE A 123 -17.86 4.18 4.71
CA PHE A 123 -18.52 4.55 3.45
C PHE A 123 -18.10 3.56 2.38
N GLU A 124 -19.05 3.18 1.51
CA GLU A 124 -18.77 2.25 0.43
C GLU A 124 -17.67 2.79 -0.51
N GLN A 125 -16.54 2.10 -0.56
CA GLN A 125 -15.57 2.20 -1.64
C GLN A 125 -15.54 0.84 -2.33
N GLY A 126 -16.21 0.75 -3.48
CA GLY A 126 -16.17 -0.45 -4.30
C GLY A 126 -14.75 -0.72 -4.84
N LEU A 127 -14.47 -1.98 -5.15
CA LEU A 127 -13.28 -2.33 -5.93
C LEU A 127 -13.37 -1.71 -7.32
N ASN A 128 -12.26 -1.20 -7.83
CA ASN A 128 -12.20 -0.75 -9.22
C ASN A 128 -12.28 -1.95 -10.18
N PRO A 129 -12.79 -1.76 -11.43
CA PRO A 129 -13.09 -2.85 -12.36
C PRO A 129 -11.83 -3.55 -12.92
N TYR A 130 -10.66 -3.03 -12.65
CA TYR A 130 -9.39 -3.55 -13.17
C TYR A 130 -8.65 -4.45 -12.17
N VAL A 131 -9.24 -4.71 -11.00
CA VAL A 131 -8.68 -5.66 -10.03
C VAL A 131 -9.05 -7.07 -10.45
N GLU A 132 -8.03 -7.92 -10.65
CA GLU A 132 -8.18 -9.33 -10.99
C GLU A 132 -8.23 -10.20 -9.73
N ARG A 133 -7.37 -9.91 -8.76
CA ARG A 133 -7.31 -10.60 -7.47
C ARG A 133 -7.54 -9.61 -6.34
N SER A 134 -8.47 -9.88 -5.46
CA SER A 134 -8.80 -8.97 -4.35
C SER A 134 -8.80 -9.66 -3.00
N ILE A 135 -8.40 -8.90 -1.99
CA ILE A 135 -8.53 -9.27 -0.58
C ILE A 135 -9.18 -8.09 0.13
N ASN A 136 -10.14 -8.36 1.01
CA ASN A 136 -10.82 -7.32 1.78
C ASN A 136 -10.45 -7.43 3.26
N PHE A 137 -9.72 -6.44 3.76
CA PHE A 137 -9.26 -6.35 5.14
C PHE A 137 -10.17 -5.48 5.99
N ARG A 138 -10.30 -5.80 7.27
CA ARG A 138 -10.98 -4.99 8.28
C ARG A 138 -9.99 -4.18 9.11
N TYR A 139 -8.73 -4.67 9.21
CA TYR A 139 -7.71 -4.05 10.03
C TYR A 139 -6.59 -3.47 9.17
N PHE A 140 -6.32 -2.17 9.32
CA PHE A 140 -5.28 -1.46 8.58
C PHE A 140 -3.90 -2.11 8.71
N PHE A 141 -3.51 -2.50 9.92
CA PHE A 141 -2.18 -3.06 10.17
C PHE A 141 -1.96 -4.44 9.51
N VAL A 142 -3.02 -5.25 9.33
CA VAL A 142 -2.93 -6.51 8.58
C VAL A 142 -2.67 -6.22 7.11
N ARG A 143 -3.46 -5.30 6.50
CA ARG A 143 -3.30 -4.88 5.11
C ARG A 143 -1.91 -4.31 4.84
N LYS A 144 -1.41 -3.43 5.72
CA LYS A 144 -0.08 -2.83 5.63
C LYS A 144 1.03 -3.88 5.58
N THR A 145 0.91 -4.93 6.38
CA THR A 145 1.84 -6.06 6.36
C THR A 145 1.88 -6.73 4.98
N MET A 146 0.73 -6.88 4.30
CA MET A 146 0.69 -7.45 2.95
C MET A 146 1.41 -6.56 1.93
N PHE A 147 1.20 -5.24 1.97
CA PHE A 147 1.90 -4.31 1.09
C PHE A 147 3.42 -4.46 1.22
N VAL A 148 3.93 -4.47 2.43
CA VAL A 148 5.38 -4.58 2.67
C VAL A 148 5.92 -5.97 2.31
N LYS A 149 5.22 -7.03 2.71
CA LYS A 149 5.68 -8.41 2.55
C LYS A 149 5.81 -8.83 1.09
N TYR A 150 4.83 -8.47 0.26
CA TYR A 150 4.76 -8.97 -1.11
C TYR A 150 5.36 -8.01 -2.14
N SER A 151 5.77 -6.82 -1.73
CA SER A 151 6.36 -5.83 -2.62
C SER A 151 7.88 -5.85 -2.60
N THR A 152 8.44 -5.48 -3.73
CA THR A 152 9.87 -5.21 -3.91
C THR A 152 10.16 -3.71 -3.99
N ALA A 153 9.13 -2.88 -4.20
CA ALA A 153 9.21 -1.43 -4.30
C ALA A 153 7.86 -0.77 -4.04
N PHE A 154 7.90 0.49 -3.63
CA PHE A 154 6.72 1.36 -3.59
C PHE A 154 6.87 2.51 -4.57
N ILE A 155 5.81 2.79 -5.33
CA ILE A 155 5.67 4.00 -6.14
C ILE A 155 4.51 4.82 -5.57
N VAL A 156 4.82 6.04 -5.16
CA VAL A 156 3.93 6.89 -4.38
C VAL A 156 3.58 8.13 -5.20
N PHE A 157 2.41 8.14 -5.79
CA PHE A 157 1.81 9.27 -6.49
C PHE A 157 1.24 10.29 -5.51
N PRO A 158 0.90 11.51 -5.95
CA PRO A 158 0.22 12.49 -5.13
C PRO A 158 -0.98 11.91 -4.40
N GLY A 159 -1.07 12.15 -3.07
CA GLY A 159 -2.14 11.57 -2.27
C GLY A 159 -2.28 12.16 -0.88
N GLY A 160 -3.30 11.74 -0.16
CA GLY A 160 -3.62 12.24 1.16
C GLY A 160 -2.96 11.46 2.31
N TYR A 161 -3.59 11.51 3.47
CA TYR A 161 -3.05 10.90 4.71
C TYR A 161 -2.79 9.40 4.57
N GLY A 162 -3.66 8.63 3.92
CA GLY A 162 -3.42 7.20 3.72
C GLY A 162 -2.19 6.92 2.84
N THR A 163 -1.91 7.78 1.86
CA THR A 163 -0.71 7.70 1.03
C THR A 163 0.54 8.05 1.84
N MET A 164 0.46 9.09 2.68
CA MET A 164 1.55 9.50 3.57
C MET A 164 1.85 8.44 4.64
N ASP A 165 0.83 7.81 5.18
CA ASP A 165 0.93 6.76 6.18
C ASP A 165 1.76 5.57 5.66
N GLU A 166 1.48 5.10 4.45
CA GLU A 166 2.26 4.02 3.82
C GLU A 166 3.68 4.47 3.43
N LEU A 167 3.84 5.72 2.99
CA LEU A 167 5.15 6.29 2.69
C LEU A 167 6.06 6.31 3.93
N PHE A 168 5.59 6.87 5.04
CA PHE A 168 6.40 7.00 6.24
C PHE A 168 6.64 5.68 6.95
N GLU A 169 5.71 4.73 6.87
CA GLU A 169 5.97 3.36 7.33
C GLU A 169 7.10 2.70 6.55
N ALA A 170 7.06 2.77 5.20
CA ALA A 170 8.12 2.22 4.37
C ALA A 170 9.49 2.84 4.70
N LEU A 171 9.56 4.17 4.78
CA LEU A 171 10.79 4.87 5.13
C LEU A 171 11.32 4.47 6.52
N THR A 172 10.43 4.29 7.50
CA THR A 172 10.80 3.85 8.85
C THR A 172 11.35 2.42 8.83
N LEU A 173 10.71 1.50 8.10
CA LEU A 173 11.17 0.11 8.00
C LEU A 173 12.54 -0.01 7.30
N ILE A 174 12.79 0.82 6.28
CA ILE A 174 14.08 0.85 5.60
C ILE A 174 15.15 1.49 6.49
N GLN A 175 14.86 2.64 7.10
CA GLN A 175 15.77 3.34 8.02
C GLN A 175 16.21 2.44 9.19
N THR A 176 15.29 1.67 9.73
CA THR A 176 15.57 0.77 10.87
C THR A 176 16.14 -0.59 10.45
N GLY A 177 16.40 -0.81 9.16
CA GLY A 177 16.98 -2.04 8.63
C GLY A 177 16.04 -3.26 8.66
N LYS A 178 14.74 -3.05 8.87
CA LYS A 178 13.74 -4.13 8.80
C LYS A 178 13.49 -4.60 7.37
N VAL A 179 13.66 -3.71 6.42
CA VAL A 179 13.56 -3.98 4.98
C VAL A 179 14.80 -3.39 4.30
N SER A 180 15.39 -4.10 3.37
CA SER A 180 16.56 -3.67 2.61
C SER A 180 16.35 -3.82 1.11
N ASN A 181 17.08 -3.05 0.30
CA ASN A 181 16.96 -3.05 -1.17
C ASN A 181 15.52 -2.83 -1.65
N PHE A 182 14.83 -1.88 -1.01
CA PHE A 182 13.43 -1.57 -1.25
C PHE A 182 13.30 -0.11 -1.70
N PRO A 183 13.31 0.20 -3.01
CA PRO A 183 13.16 1.55 -3.48
C PRO A 183 11.77 2.11 -3.17
N VAL A 184 11.75 3.33 -2.67
CA VAL A 184 10.57 4.17 -2.53
C VAL A 184 10.68 5.30 -3.54
N ILE A 185 9.72 5.40 -4.46
CA ILE A 185 9.73 6.35 -5.57
C ILE A 185 8.58 7.32 -5.39
N LEU A 186 8.89 8.58 -5.14
CA LEU A 186 7.92 9.68 -5.09
C LEU A 186 7.69 10.16 -6.53
N PHE A 187 6.53 9.87 -7.07
CA PHE A 187 6.16 10.30 -8.41
C PHE A 187 5.45 11.65 -8.37
N GLY A 188 5.95 12.63 -9.13
CA GLY A 188 5.38 13.99 -9.15
C GLY A 188 6.23 15.00 -8.38
N ALA A 189 7.36 15.40 -8.95
CA ALA A 189 8.35 16.26 -8.29
C ALA A 189 7.73 17.56 -7.74
N GLN A 190 6.85 18.21 -8.50
CA GLN A 190 6.20 19.43 -8.06
C GLN A 190 5.32 19.23 -6.81
N TYR A 191 4.59 18.12 -6.74
CA TYR A 191 3.73 17.82 -5.58
C TYR A 191 4.56 17.56 -4.33
N TRP A 192 5.64 16.79 -4.45
CA TRP A 192 6.47 16.36 -3.34
C TRP A 192 7.49 17.41 -2.89
N ALA A 193 7.73 18.46 -3.68
CA ALA A 193 8.78 19.47 -3.41
C ALA A 193 8.73 20.04 -1.99
N GLY A 194 7.55 20.46 -1.52
CA GLY A 194 7.40 21.03 -0.18
C GLY A 194 7.65 20.03 0.95
N LEU A 195 7.27 18.74 0.76
CA LEU A 195 7.58 17.69 1.72
C LEU A 195 9.10 17.39 1.77
N VAL A 196 9.73 17.30 0.60
CA VAL A 196 11.18 17.05 0.49
C VAL A 196 11.96 18.18 1.13
N GLU A 197 11.61 19.44 0.85
CA GLU A 197 12.21 20.64 1.47
C GLU A 197 12.04 20.59 3.00
N TRP A 198 10.85 20.29 3.50
CA TRP A 198 10.61 20.18 4.94
C TRP A 198 11.43 19.04 5.58
N LEU A 199 11.54 17.90 4.92
CA LEU A 199 12.38 16.78 5.39
C LEU A 199 13.85 17.17 5.44
N GLN A 200 14.34 17.94 4.45
CA GLN A 200 15.73 18.42 4.38
C GLN A 200 16.00 19.47 5.46
N ASP A 201 15.19 20.53 5.50
CA ASP A 201 15.49 21.72 6.29
C ASP A 201 15.15 21.57 7.76
N ARG A 202 14.05 20.82 8.04
CA ARG A 202 13.56 20.65 9.41
C ARG A 202 13.96 19.31 9.98
N VAL A 203 13.58 18.22 9.32
CA VAL A 203 13.74 16.90 9.93
C VAL A 203 15.20 16.49 9.97
N ALA A 204 15.91 16.60 8.86
CA ALA A 204 17.36 16.33 8.81
C ALA A 204 18.18 17.49 9.40
N GLY A 205 17.81 18.75 9.07
CA GLY A 205 18.51 19.93 9.56
C GLY A 205 18.50 20.07 11.08
N GLU A 206 17.43 19.64 11.75
CA GLU A 206 17.34 19.59 13.21
C GLU A 206 17.79 18.25 13.81
N GLY A 207 18.37 17.35 13.01
CA GLY A 207 18.93 16.09 13.47
C GLY A 207 17.90 15.04 13.92
N LYS A 208 16.66 15.10 13.40
CA LYS A 208 15.64 14.08 13.71
C LYS A 208 15.82 12.81 12.88
N ILE A 209 16.47 12.93 11.73
CA ILE A 209 16.96 11.84 10.89
C ILE A 209 18.40 12.15 10.46
N ALA A 210 19.14 11.17 9.99
CA ALA A 210 20.45 11.39 9.38
C ALA A 210 20.29 11.99 7.97
N THR A 211 21.24 12.83 7.54
CA THR A 211 21.24 13.39 6.18
C THR A 211 21.28 12.28 5.11
N THR A 212 21.85 11.13 5.43
CA THR A 212 21.87 9.94 4.57
C THR A 212 20.48 9.35 4.36
N ASP A 213 19.55 9.54 5.29
CA ASP A 213 18.18 9.00 5.20
C ASP A 213 17.35 9.69 4.11
N LEU A 214 17.76 10.88 3.68
CA LEU A 214 17.18 11.55 2.50
C LEU A 214 17.41 10.77 1.19
N ARG A 215 18.28 9.76 1.18
CA ARG A 215 18.52 8.86 0.05
C ARG A 215 17.63 7.62 0.05
N LEU A 216 16.74 7.47 1.04
CA LEU A 216 15.83 6.33 1.14
C LEU A 216 14.71 6.37 0.09
N PHE A 217 14.51 7.53 -0.53
CA PHE A 217 13.56 7.69 -1.62
C PHE A 217 14.20 8.42 -2.81
N THR A 218 13.57 8.26 -3.96
CA THR A 218 13.91 9.00 -5.19
C THR A 218 12.66 9.74 -5.69
N VAL A 219 12.87 10.88 -6.36
CA VAL A 219 11.78 11.69 -6.93
C VAL A 219 11.88 11.66 -8.44
N THR A 220 10.77 11.43 -9.16
CA THR A 220 10.74 11.46 -10.62
C THR A 220 9.36 11.85 -11.15
N ASP A 221 9.31 12.34 -12.38
CA ASP A 221 8.10 12.58 -13.18
C ASP A 221 8.00 11.60 -14.37
N SER A 222 8.94 10.65 -14.46
CA SER A 222 9.08 9.74 -15.59
C SER A 222 8.70 8.30 -15.23
N PRO A 223 7.65 7.72 -15.85
CA PRO A 223 7.33 6.30 -15.69
C PRO A 223 8.52 5.39 -16.01
N ARG A 224 9.30 5.73 -17.04
CA ARG A 224 10.49 4.96 -17.43
C ARG A 224 11.56 4.93 -16.36
N GLU A 225 11.83 6.06 -15.71
CA GLU A 225 12.80 6.13 -14.61
C GLU A 225 12.30 5.37 -13.38
N ALA A 226 11.02 5.48 -13.04
CA ALA A 226 10.43 4.71 -11.95
C ALA A 226 10.59 3.21 -12.19
N VAL A 227 10.23 2.71 -13.36
CA VAL A 227 10.36 1.30 -13.74
C VAL A 227 11.82 0.85 -13.78
N ALA A 228 12.73 1.67 -14.31
CA ALA A 228 14.16 1.37 -14.33
C ALA A 228 14.73 1.21 -12.91
N THR A 229 14.31 2.07 -11.97
CA THR A 229 14.70 1.99 -10.55
C THR A 229 14.23 0.68 -9.91
N VAL A 230 12.99 0.28 -10.15
CA VAL A 230 12.42 -0.99 -9.66
C VAL A 230 13.19 -2.18 -10.24
N ARG A 231 13.44 -2.19 -11.55
CA ARG A 231 14.19 -3.26 -12.22
C ARG A 231 15.60 -3.42 -11.65
N GLN A 232 16.33 -2.33 -11.46
CA GLN A 232 17.66 -2.36 -10.86
C GLN A 232 17.65 -2.93 -9.43
N ALA A 233 16.63 -2.62 -8.64
CA ALA A 233 16.48 -3.18 -7.30
C ALA A 233 16.24 -4.70 -7.34
N ARG A 234 15.41 -5.20 -8.26
CA ARG A 234 15.21 -6.64 -8.49
C ARG A 234 16.53 -7.33 -8.85
N GLU A 235 17.31 -6.76 -9.75
CA GLU A 235 18.60 -7.32 -10.16
C GLU A 235 19.61 -7.38 -9.00
N ARG A 236 19.66 -6.33 -8.17
CA ARG A 236 20.51 -6.31 -6.96
C ARG A 236 20.08 -7.36 -5.95
N ARG A 237 18.76 -7.52 -5.74
CA ARG A 237 18.20 -8.52 -4.82
C ARG A 237 18.49 -9.94 -5.28
N SER A 238 18.34 -10.24 -6.58
CA SER A 238 18.65 -11.55 -7.15
C SER A 238 20.15 -11.90 -7.03
N LYS A 239 21.03 -10.90 -7.12
CA LYS A 239 22.48 -11.10 -6.90
C LYS A 239 22.84 -11.31 -5.42
N ALA A 240 22.12 -10.62 -4.51
CA ALA A 240 22.37 -10.73 -3.07
C ALA A 240 21.79 -12.03 -2.46
N TYR A 241 20.71 -12.53 -3.03
CA TYR A 241 20.02 -13.75 -2.64
C TYR A 241 19.76 -14.60 -3.90
N PRO A 242 20.78 -15.30 -4.43
CA PRO A 242 20.57 -16.27 -5.49
C PRO A 242 19.50 -17.25 -5.00
N LEU A 243 18.50 -17.53 -5.81
CA LEU A 243 17.57 -18.63 -5.55
C LEU A 243 18.41 -19.91 -5.60
N GLU A 244 18.99 -20.29 -4.47
CA GLU A 244 19.41 -21.67 -4.28
C GLU A 244 18.13 -22.49 -4.45
N THR A 245 18.13 -23.40 -5.41
CA THR A 245 17.14 -24.45 -5.54
C THR A 245 17.00 -25.06 -4.15
N GLN A 246 15.90 -24.73 -3.45
CA GLN A 246 15.57 -25.47 -2.24
C GLN A 246 15.45 -26.93 -2.66
N PRO A 247 16.23 -27.84 -2.11
CA PRO A 247 15.97 -29.24 -2.30
C PRO A 247 14.55 -29.47 -1.80
N ASP A 248 13.75 -30.20 -2.59
CA ASP A 248 12.38 -30.56 -2.26
C ASP A 248 12.33 -30.96 -0.79
N ALA A 249 11.69 -30.12 0.03
CA ALA A 249 11.43 -30.48 1.40
C ALA A 249 10.39 -31.59 1.34
N GLU A 250 10.86 -32.83 1.47
CA GLU A 250 9.99 -33.96 1.75
C GLU A 250 9.20 -33.60 3.00
N VAL A 251 7.91 -33.34 2.81
CA VAL A 251 6.95 -33.16 3.89
C VAL A 251 6.79 -34.52 4.56
N PRO A 252 7.06 -34.65 5.87
CA PRO A 252 6.81 -35.88 6.60
C PRO A 252 5.34 -36.22 6.74
#